data_6f5d17928560c7762d24250a606b35e9
#
_entry.id   6f5d17928560c7762d24250a606b35e9
#
_cell.length_a   1.000
_cell.length_b   1.000
_cell.length_c   1.000
_cell.angle_alpha   90.00
_cell.angle_beta   90.00
_cell.angle_gamma   90.00
#
_symmetry.space_group_name_H-M   'P 1'
#
loop_
_entity.id
_entity.type
_entity.pdbx_description
1 polymer ?
#
loop_
_entity_poly.entity_id
_entity_poly.type
_entity_poly.pdbx_seq_one_letter_code
_entity_poly.pdbx_strand_id
1 'polypeptide(L)'
;QLARNRILEIGYDDSAKGFDGGSCGVSIAIGQQSPDIAQGVDDAYEERHDHSVDPLDRQGAGDQGLMFGYACDDTPQLMPLPITIAHRLAERLAEVRKNGTLPYLRPDGKTQVTIEYDDEDRPVRVDTVVVSTQHARHIDLEELLTPDVREQVVDPVLAEFDVPADDYRLLVNPTGRFEVGGPMGDAGLTGRKIILDTYGGMAR
;
A
#
# COMPACT_ATOMS: atom_id res chain seq x y z
N GLN A 1 -3.08 -13.92 18.94
CA GLN A 1 -3.79 -12.67 19.29
C GLN A 1 -3.31 -11.49 18.41
N LEU A 2 -2.01 -11.32 18.13
CA LEU A 2 -1.49 -10.23 17.29
C LEU A 2 -2.17 -10.16 15.92
N ALA A 3 -2.31 -11.30 15.22
CA ALA A 3 -2.99 -11.34 13.92
C ALA A 3 -4.45 -10.85 14.01
N ARG A 4 -5.21 -11.29 15.01
CA ARG A 4 -6.59 -10.83 15.24
C ARG A 4 -6.66 -9.33 15.46
N ASN A 5 -5.81 -8.81 16.35
CA ASN A 5 -5.78 -7.38 16.64
C ASN A 5 -5.51 -6.56 15.39
N ARG A 6 -4.55 -7.00 14.55
CA ARG A 6 -4.24 -6.31 13.29
C ARG A 6 -5.41 -6.35 12.29
N ILE A 7 -6.11 -7.49 12.17
CA ILE A 7 -7.29 -7.63 11.30
C ILE A 7 -8.40 -6.66 11.75
N LEU A 8 -8.67 -6.59 13.05
CA LEU A 8 -9.66 -5.68 13.62
C LEU A 8 -9.27 -4.21 13.46
N GLU A 9 -7.99 -3.87 13.65
CA GLU A 9 -7.45 -2.52 13.45
C GLU A 9 -7.54 -2.06 11.98
N ILE A 10 -7.35 -2.98 11.03
CA ILE A 10 -7.57 -2.73 9.60
C ILE A 10 -9.04 -2.37 9.34
N GLY A 11 -9.98 -2.98 10.08
CA GLY A 11 -11.40 -2.71 10.01
C GLY A 11 -12.26 -3.89 9.54
N TYR A 12 -11.73 -5.10 9.52
CA TYR A 12 -12.49 -6.33 9.34
C TYR A 12 -13.00 -6.83 10.70
N ASP A 13 -14.05 -6.20 11.21
CA ASP A 13 -14.62 -6.33 12.54
C ASP A 13 -16.07 -6.84 12.54
N ASP A 14 -16.62 -7.14 11.35
CA ASP A 14 -17.98 -7.62 11.16
C ASP A 14 -18.04 -8.54 9.92
N SER A 15 -18.75 -9.67 10.06
CA SER A 15 -18.96 -10.64 8.98
C SER A 15 -19.67 -10.06 7.75
N ALA A 16 -20.47 -9.00 7.92
CA ALA A 16 -21.09 -8.26 6.81
C ALA A 16 -20.07 -7.58 5.89
N LYS A 17 -18.83 -7.39 6.36
CA LYS A 17 -17.70 -6.90 5.55
C LYS A 17 -16.99 -8.02 4.77
N GLY A 18 -17.47 -9.27 4.89
CA GLY A 18 -16.92 -10.46 4.25
C GLY A 18 -15.86 -11.19 5.09
N PHE A 19 -15.34 -10.57 6.13
CA PHE A 19 -14.36 -11.15 7.04
C PHE A 19 -14.45 -10.48 8.42
N ASP A 20 -14.23 -11.27 9.49
CA ASP A 20 -14.29 -10.78 10.86
C ASP A 20 -13.11 -11.33 11.68
N GLY A 21 -12.24 -10.44 12.13
CA GLY A 21 -11.08 -10.76 12.96
C GLY A 21 -11.45 -11.34 14.32
N GLY A 22 -12.65 -11.02 14.84
CA GLY A 22 -13.16 -11.54 16.11
C GLY A 22 -13.44 -13.03 16.07
N SER A 23 -14.03 -13.50 14.98
CA SER A 23 -14.51 -14.88 14.82
C SER A 23 -13.68 -15.77 13.89
N CYS A 24 -12.72 -15.21 13.13
CA CYS A 24 -11.92 -15.98 12.16
C CYS A 24 -11.10 -17.09 12.85
N GLY A 25 -10.91 -18.22 12.18
CA GLY A 25 -9.98 -19.26 12.61
C GLY A 25 -8.53 -18.79 12.49
N VAL A 26 -7.68 -19.13 13.45
CA VAL A 26 -6.23 -18.88 13.41
C VAL A 26 -5.51 -20.19 13.68
N SER A 27 -4.73 -20.64 12.73
CA SER A 27 -3.84 -21.81 12.86
C SER A 27 -2.38 -21.34 12.73
N ILE A 28 -1.51 -21.86 13.59
CA ILE A 28 -0.08 -21.56 13.58
C ILE A 28 0.67 -22.84 13.26
N ALA A 29 1.49 -22.79 12.22
CA ALA A 29 2.40 -23.87 11.86
C ALA A 29 3.79 -23.26 11.59
N ILE A 30 4.72 -23.49 12.51
CA ILE A 30 6.08 -22.99 12.43
C ILE A 30 7.01 -24.20 12.39
N GLY A 31 7.72 -24.38 11.29
CA GLY A 31 8.78 -25.38 11.14
C GLY A 31 10.12 -24.88 11.70
N GLN A 32 11.04 -25.79 11.91
CA GLN A 32 12.41 -25.44 12.22
C GLN A 32 13.16 -25.01 10.97
N GLN A 33 14.05 -24.05 11.13
CA GLN A 33 14.99 -23.67 10.08
C GLN A 33 15.91 -24.84 9.74
N SER A 34 16.27 -25.01 8.46
CA SER A 34 17.34 -25.90 8.07
C SER A 34 18.63 -25.58 8.83
N PRO A 35 19.29 -26.57 9.47
CA PRO A 35 20.58 -26.32 10.15
C PRO A 35 21.64 -25.73 9.23
N ASP A 36 21.65 -26.11 7.96
CA ASP A 36 22.62 -25.62 6.96
C ASP A 36 22.38 -24.15 6.61
N ILE A 37 21.12 -23.72 6.53
CA ILE A 37 20.75 -22.31 6.33
C ILE A 37 21.01 -21.50 7.62
N ALA A 38 20.72 -22.07 8.79
CA ALA A 38 20.93 -21.42 10.07
C ALA A 38 22.37 -20.98 10.30
N GLN A 39 23.37 -21.74 9.82
CA GLN A 39 24.77 -21.35 9.90
C GLN A 39 25.06 -19.96 9.31
N GLY A 40 24.42 -19.62 8.19
CA GLY A 40 24.61 -18.32 7.54
C GLY A 40 23.75 -17.20 8.15
N VAL A 41 22.68 -17.56 8.86
CA VAL A 41 21.81 -16.61 9.57
C VAL A 41 22.38 -16.24 10.94
N ASP A 42 22.86 -17.26 11.68
CA ASP A 42 23.32 -17.11 13.06
C ASP A 42 24.71 -16.44 13.11
N ASP A 43 25.60 -16.80 12.17
CA ASP A 43 26.97 -16.28 12.08
C ASP A 43 27.24 -15.77 10.66
N ALA A 44 27.43 -14.48 10.49
CA ALA A 44 27.78 -13.87 9.22
C ALA A 44 29.15 -14.37 8.70
N TYR A 45 29.36 -14.29 7.37
CA TYR A 45 30.60 -14.68 6.75
C TYR A 45 31.80 -13.91 7.32
N GLU A 46 31.62 -12.62 7.55
CA GLU A 46 32.63 -11.70 8.09
C GLU A 46 33.05 -12.09 9.53
N GLU A 47 32.13 -12.53 10.35
CA GLU A 47 32.44 -12.99 11.71
C GLU A 47 33.21 -14.32 11.68
N ARG A 48 32.82 -15.24 10.80
CA ARG A 48 33.47 -16.56 10.69
C ARG A 48 34.87 -16.52 10.09
N HIS A 49 35.15 -15.58 9.17
CA HIS A 49 36.40 -15.55 8.39
C HIS A 49 37.28 -14.36 8.73
N ASP A 50 36.69 -13.19 8.91
CA ASP A 50 37.44 -11.95 9.11
C ASP A 50 37.50 -11.53 10.58
N HIS A 51 36.77 -12.24 11.45
CA HIS A 51 36.70 -11.97 12.90
C HIS A 51 36.33 -10.51 13.21
N SER A 52 35.39 -9.94 12.44
CA SER A 52 34.95 -8.57 12.63
C SER A 52 34.36 -8.35 14.02
N VAL A 53 34.71 -7.22 14.60
CA VAL A 53 34.15 -6.77 15.90
C VAL A 53 32.97 -5.81 15.72
N ASP A 54 32.68 -5.41 14.50
CA ASP A 54 31.54 -4.53 14.21
C ASP A 54 30.21 -5.31 14.41
N PRO A 55 29.29 -4.83 15.26
CA PRO A 55 28.00 -5.46 15.45
C PRO A 55 27.16 -5.61 14.16
N LEU A 56 27.36 -4.73 13.18
CA LEU A 56 26.64 -4.79 11.89
C LEU A 56 27.15 -5.95 11.02
N ASP A 57 28.43 -6.29 11.10
CA ASP A 57 29.03 -7.39 10.35
C ASP A 57 28.62 -8.77 10.89
N ARG A 58 28.01 -8.82 12.09
CA ARG A 58 27.49 -10.06 12.70
C ARG A 58 26.16 -10.49 12.15
N GLN A 59 25.45 -9.58 11.47
CA GLN A 59 24.13 -9.85 10.93
C GLN A 59 24.23 -10.73 9.69
N GLY A 60 23.90 -12.00 9.83
CA GLY A 60 23.85 -12.95 8.74
C GLY A 60 22.58 -12.83 7.89
N ALA A 61 22.58 -13.51 6.75
CA ALA A 61 21.45 -13.57 5.83
C ALA A 61 21.16 -15.02 5.42
N GLY A 62 19.88 -15.38 5.38
CA GLY A 62 19.43 -16.72 4.97
C GLY A 62 19.15 -16.84 3.47
N ASP A 63 19.20 -15.75 2.70
CA ASP A 63 18.93 -15.75 1.26
C ASP A 63 19.64 -14.57 0.58
N GLN A 64 19.66 -14.61 -0.74
CA GLN A 64 20.16 -13.54 -1.59
C GLN A 64 19.26 -12.31 -1.50
N GLY A 65 19.83 -11.13 -1.74
CA GLY A 65 19.10 -9.88 -1.80
C GLY A 65 19.63 -8.96 -2.88
N LEU A 66 18.74 -8.17 -3.46
CA LEU A 66 19.05 -7.07 -4.36
C LEU A 66 18.26 -5.84 -3.92
N MET A 67 18.97 -4.72 -3.75
CA MET A 67 18.36 -3.49 -3.25
C MET A 67 18.55 -2.36 -4.25
N PHE A 68 17.50 -1.54 -4.41
CA PHE A 68 17.54 -0.31 -5.18
C PHE A 68 17.52 0.89 -4.25
N GLY A 69 18.26 1.94 -4.60
CA GLY A 69 18.12 3.25 -4.00
C GLY A 69 17.78 4.27 -5.08
N TYR A 70 16.77 5.09 -4.84
CA TYR A 70 16.37 6.19 -5.72
C TYR A 70 15.90 7.37 -4.89
N ALA A 71 16.25 8.57 -5.31
CA ALA A 71 15.76 9.81 -4.72
C ALA A 71 15.60 10.87 -5.79
N CYS A 72 14.58 11.71 -5.67
CA CYS A 72 14.35 12.89 -6.47
C CYS A 72 13.82 14.02 -5.58
N ASP A 73 13.73 15.21 -6.10
CA ASP A 73 13.26 16.40 -5.37
C ASP A 73 11.80 16.76 -5.65
N ASP A 74 11.04 15.84 -6.24
CA ASP A 74 9.60 16.03 -6.49
C ASP A 74 8.79 16.27 -5.21
N THR A 75 9.24 15.70 -4.10
CA THR A 75 8.54 15.79 -2.81
C THR A 75 9.52 16.02 -1.64
N PRO A 76 9.05 16.59 -0.52
CA PRO A 76 9.90 16.76 0.68
C PRO A 76 10.47 15.46 1.25
N GLN A 77 9.84 14.31 0.93
CA GLN A 77 10.30 12.98 1.32
C GLN A 77 11.39 12.44 0.40
N LEU A 78 11.79 13.18 -0.63
CA LEU A 78 12.72 12.78 -1.70
C LEU A 78 12.21 11.55 -2.48
N MET A 79 10.91 11.38 -2.55
CA MET A 79 10.22 10.31 -3.25
C MET A 79 9.53 10.83 -4.52
N PRO A 80 9.40 9.98 -5.55
CA PRO A 80 8.67 10.34 -6.76
C PRO A 80 7.23 10.76 -6.48
N LEU A 81 6.77 11.81 -7.15
CA LEU A 81 5.45 12.39 -6.96
C LEU A 81 4.29 11.39 -7.19
N PRO A 82 4.29 10.56 -8.26
CA PRO A 82 3.16 9.66 -8.52
C PRO A 82 2.88 8.68 -7.37
N ILE A 83 3.94 8.01 -6.87
CA ILE A 83 3.77 7.04 -5.80
C ILE A 83 3.45 7.72 -4.46
N THR A 84 3.99 8.90 -4.21
CA THR A 84 3.70 9.67 -2.99
C THR A 84 2.22 10.08 -2.94
N ILE A 85 1.67 10.60 -4.02
CA ILE A 85 0.24 10.92 -4.10
C ILE A 85 -0.60 9.65 -3.97
N ALA A 86 -0.22 8.56 -4.64
CA ALA A 86 -0.95 7.30 -4.55
C ALA A 86 -0.99 6.75 -3.12
N HIS A 87 0.11 6.80 -2.39
CA HIS A 87 0.15 6.44 -0.96
C HIS A 87 -0.76 7.34 -0.12
N ARG A 88 -0.67 8.66 -0.33
CA ARG A 88 -1.50 9.62 0.42
C ARG A 88 -3.00 9.43 0.16
N LEU A 89 -3.39 9.10 -1.09
CA LEU A 89 -4.76 8.73 -1.42
C LEU A 89 -5.23 7.47 -0.67
N ALA A 90 -4.38 6.45 -0.57
CA ALA A 90 -4.69 5.22 0.15
C ALA A 90 -4.84 5.47 1.67
N GLU A 91 -3.98 6.30 2.24
CA GLU A 91 -4.10 6.76 3.64
C GLU A 91 -5.42 7.51 3.85
N ARG A 92 -5.75 8.44 2.95
CA ARG A 92 -6.99 9.23 3.05
C ARG A 92 -8.24 8.36 2.93
N LEU A 93 -8.25 7.35 2.05
CA LEU A 93 -9.34 6.36 1.99
C LEU A 93 -9.53 5.66 3.35
N ALA A 94 -8.44 5.26 4.00
CA ALA A 94 -8.51 4.64 5.32
C ALA A 94 -9.00 5.62 6.39
N GLU A 95 -8.59 6.89 6.35
CA GLU A 95 -9.02 7.95 7.27
C GLU A 95 -10.54 8.17 7.20
N VAL A 96 -11.07 8.46 5.99
CA VAL A 96 -12.50 8.79 5.81
C VAL A 96 -13.41 7.60 6.12
N ARG A 97 -12.92 6.39 5.95
CA ARG A 97 -13.63 5.17 6.36
C ARG A 97 -13.62 5.02 7.89
N LYS A 98 -12.45 5.15 8.54
CA LYS A 98 -12.29 4.92 9.97
C LYS A 98 -12.93 6.00 10.84
N ASN A 99 -12.93 7.25 10.38
CA ASN A 99 -13.56 8.35 11.10
C ASN A 99 -15.08 8.47 10.84
N GLY A 100 -15.62 7.64 9.93
CA GLY A 100 -17.04 7.60 9.62
C GLY A 100 -17.52 8.67 8.64
N THR A 101 -16.62 9.41 7.98
CA THR A 101 -17.00 10.35 6.90
C THR A 101 -17.64 9.61 5.75
N LEU A 102 -17.06 8.48 5.31
CA LEU A 102 -17.61 7.58 4.31
C LEU A 102 -17.81 6.17 4.91
N PRO A 103 -18.85 5.96 5.73
CA PRO A 103 -19.02 4.75 6.53
C PRO A 103 -19.33 3.50 5.71
N TYR A 104 -19.74 3.66 4.47
CA TYR A 104 -20.02 2.55 3.56
C TYR A 104 -18.79 2.00 2.85
N LEU A 105 -17.62 2.65 2.96
CA LEU A 105 -16.37 2.10 2.45
C LEU A 105 -15.93 0.88 3.27
N ARG A 106 -15.23 -0.03 2.61
CA ARG A 106 -14.63 -1.23 3.19
C ARG A 106 -13.10 -1.15 3.11
N PRO A 107 -12.38 -2.03 3.85
CA PRO A 107 -10.93 -1.87 4.00
C PRO A 107 -10.09 -2.07 2.74
N ASP A 108 -10.56 -2.86 1.76
CA ASP A 108 -9.79 -3.12 0.54
C ASP A 108 -9.86 -1.93 -0.43
N GLY A 109 -8.72 -1.51 -0.92
CA GLY A 109 -8.63 -0.40 -1.86
C GLY A 109 -7.30 -0.34 -2.58
N LYS A 110 -7.30 0.29 -3.74
CA LYS A 110 -6.12 0.53 -4.58
C LYS A 110 -6.17 1.93 -5.14
N THR A 111 -5.02 2.54 -5.26
CA THR A 111 -4.86 3.88 -5.83
C THR A 111 -3.76 3.86 -6.89
N GLN A 112 -3.96 4.60 -7.95
CA GLN A 112 -2.96 4.80 -8.99
C GLN A 112 -3.01 6.24 -9.45
N VAL A 113 -1.84 6.84 -9.69
CA VAL A 113 -1.70 8.22 -10.17
C VAL A 113 -0.78 8.25 -11.37
N THR A 114 -1.21 8.96 -12.40
CA THR A 114 -0.40 9.25 -13.59
C THR A 114 -0.10 10.73 -13.61
N ILE A 115 1.17 11.08 -13.69
CA ILE A 115 1.68 12.45 -13.80
C ILE A 115 2.33 12.61 -15.16
N GLU A 116 2.04 13.72 -15.84
CA GLU A 116 2.77 14.16 -17.02
C GLU A 116 4.05 14.89 -16.60
N TYR A 117 5.16 14.50 -17.20
CA TYR A 117 6.48 15.13 -17.01
C TYR A 117 6.94 15.78 -18.31
N ASP A 118 7.72 16.85 -18.20
CA ASP A 118 8.40 17.48 -19.35
C ASP A 118 9.70 16.75 -19.73
N ASP A 119 10.38 17.24 -20.76
CA ASP A 119 11.63 16.67 -21.26
C ASP A 119 12.81 16.82 -20.26
N GLU A 120 12.65 17.63 -19.21
CA GLU A 120 13.61 17.84 -18.12
C GLU A 120 13.21 17.06 -16.85
N ASP A 121 12.30 16.07 -16.97
CA ASP A 121 11.78 15.25 -15.87
C ASP A 121 11.10 16.06 -14.75
N ARG A 122 10.47 17.20 -15.05
CA ARG A 122 9.71 17.98 -14.07
C ARG A 122 8.21 17.68 -14.17
N PRO A 123 7.49 17.54 -13.05
CA PRO A 123 6.05 17.31 -13.06
C PRO A 123 5.30 18.50 -13.68
N VAL A 124 4.44 18.23 -14.67
CA VAL A 124 3.67 19.25 -15.40
C VAL A 124 2.24 19.32 -14.88
N ARG A 125 1.57 18.17 -14.79
CA ARG A 125 0.20 18.07 -14.29
C ARG A 125 -0.17 16.65 -13.88
N VAL A 126 -1.20 16.55 -13.06
CA VAL A 126 -1.90 15.28 -12.84
C VAL A 126 -2.71 14.95 -14.10
N ASP A 127 -2.45 13.78 -14.69
CA ASP A 127 -3.19 13.33 -15.87
C ASP A 127 -4.39 12.46 -15.48
N THR A 128 -4.15 11.41 -14.71
CA THR A 128 -5.19 10.44 -14.33
C THR A 128 -5.03 9.97 -12.89
N VAL A 129 -6.14 9.90 -12.18
CA VAL A 129 -6.25 9.28 -10.86
C VAL A 129 -7.23 8.12 -10.95
N VAL A 130 -6.80 6.93 -10.53
CA VAL A 130 -7.66 5.76 -10.40
C VAL A 130 -7.78 5.38 -8.94
N VAL A 131 -9.02 5.25 -8.47
CA VAL A 131 -9.33 4.76 -7.13
C VAL A 131 -10.26 3.54 -7.27
N SER A 132 -9.80 2.39 -6.78
CA SER A 132 -10.66 1.22 -6.62
C SER A 132 -10.85 0.98 -5.13
N THR A 133 -12.09 1.03 -4.66
CA THR A 133 -12.39 0.87 -3.24
C THR A 133 -13.57 -0.07 -3.03
N GLN A 134 -13.40 -1.00 -2.09
CA GLN A 134 -14.46 -1.88 -1.63
C GLN A 134 -15.54 -1.05 -0.91
N HIS A 135 -16.80 -1.37 -1.16
CA HIS A 135 -17.93 -0.67 -0.59
C HIS A 135 -19.04 -1.62 -0.13
N ALA A 136 -19.97 -1.10 0.65
CA ALA A 136 -21.19 -1.82 1.04
C ALA A 136 -22.08 -2.13 -0.17
N ARG A 137 -22.98 -3.09 -0.01
CA ARG A 137 -23.97 -3.43 -1.05
C ARG A 137 -24.91 -2.25 -1.31
N HIS A 138 -25.44 -2.20 -2.51
CA HIS A 138 -26.45 -1.22 -2.93
C HIS A 138 -25.97 0.25 -2.95
N ILE A 139 -24.65 0.47 -3.02
CA ILE A 139 -24.08 1.80 -3.21
C ILE A 139 -24.10 2.14 -4.71
N ASP A 140 -24.65 3.29 -5.05
CA ASP A 140 -24.57 3.84 -6.39
C ASP A 140 -23.16 4.34 -6.67
N LEU A 141 -22.57 3.88 -7.78
CA LEU A 141 -21.18 4.22 -8.11
C LEU A 141 -21.04 5.60 -8.73
N GLU A 142 -22.04 6.04 -9.51
CA GLU A 142 -22.00 7.31 -10.25
C GLU A 142 -22.57 8.46 -9.42
N GLU A 143 -23.70 8.23 -8.75
CA GLU A 143 -24.41 9.28 -8.03
C GLU A 143 -23.91 9.46 -6.58
N LEU A 144 -23.25 8.45 -5.98
CA LEU A 144 -22.78 8.53 -4.60
C LEU A 144 -21.28 8.31 -4.47
N LEU A 145 -20.76 7.13 -4.87
CA LEU A 145 -19.38 6.77 -4.59
C LEU A 145 -18.39 7.71 -5.30
N THR A 146 -18.60 7.98 -6.58
CA THR A 146 -17.66 8.80 -7.37
C THR A 146 -17.60 10.25 -6.88
N PRO A 147 -18.72 10.95 -6.65
CA PRO A 147 -18.68 12.29 -6.05
C PRO A 147 -18.04 12.32 -4.67
N ASP A 148 -18.37 11.38 -3.79
CA ASP A 148 -17.84 11.33 -2.44
C ASP A 148 -16.33 11.06 -2.42
N VAL A 149 -15.85 10.13 -3.26
CA VAL A 149 -14.41 9.85 -3.40
C VAL A 149 -13.68 11.07 -3.95
N ARG A 150 -14.25 11.78 -4.93
CA ARG A 150 -13.68 13.02 -5.44
C ARG A 150 -13.53 14.05 -4.31
N GLU A 151 -14.63 14.39 -3.66
CA GLU A 151 -14.72 15.50 -2.71
C GLU A 151 -13.96 15.21 -1.40
N GLN A 152 -14.08 13.97 -0.88
CA GLN A 152 -13.55 13.64 0.45
C GLN A 152 -12.16 13.01 0.42
N VAL A 153 -11.70 12.51 -0.73
CA VAL A 153 -10.42 11.81 -0.84
C VAL A 153 -9.50 12.48 -1.85
N VAL A 154 -9.91 12.60 -3.13
CA VAL A 154 -8.98 12.96 -4.19
C VAL A 154 -8.64 14.44 -4.17
N ASP A 155 -9.63 15.32 -4.22
CA ASP A 155 -9.39 16.77 -4.26
C ASP A 155 -8.63 17.28 -3.03
N PRO A 156 -8.96 16.85 -1.79
CA PRO A 156 -8.18 17.24 -0.61
C PRO A 156 -6.72 16.77 -0.64
N VAL A 157 -6.46 15.58 -1.17
CA VAL A 157 -5.09 15.06 -1.25
C VAL A 157 -4.30 15.79 -2.34
N LEU A 158 -4.88 15.99 -3.53
CA LEU A 158 -4.20 16.71 -4.60
C LEU A 158 -3.84 18.15 -4.19
N ALA A 159 -4.66 18.78 -3.38
CA ALA A 159 -4.40 20.12 -2.84
C ALA A 159 -3.20 20.20 -1.87
N GLU A 160 -2.69 19.06 -1.40
CA GLU A 160 -1.48 19.00 -0.56
C GLU A 160 -0.18 19.15 -1.38
N PHE A 161 -0.26 19.03 -2.73
CA PHE A 161 0.90 18.97 -3.63
C PHE A 161 0.94 20.16 -4.60
N ASP A 162 2.14 20.64 -4.88
CA ASP A 162 2.36 21.74 -5.83
C ASP A 162 2.47 21.19 -7.27
N VAL A 163 1.35 20.67 -7.78
CA VAL A 163 1.21 20.19 -9.16
C VAL A 163 -0.17 20.55 -9.70
N PRO A 164 -0.30 21.08 -10.92
CA PRO A 164 -1.59 21.38 -11.52
C PRO A 164 -2.50 20.16 -11.61
N ALA A 165 -3.71 20.28 -11.08
CA ALA A 165 -4.72 19.22 -11.01
C ALA A 165 -6.13 19.72 -11.36
N ASP A 166 -6.25 20.72 -12.26
CA ASP A 166 -7.55 21.33 -12.60
C ASP A 166 -8.37 20.48 -13.57
N ASP A 167 -7.71 19.70 -14.42
CA ASP A 167 -8.35 18.90 -15.48
C ASP A 167 -7.76 17.49 -15.55
N TYR A 168 -7.83 16.76 -14.44
CA TYR A 168 -7.41 15.37 -14.40
C TYR A 168 -8.58 14.41 -14.64
N ARG A 169 -8.32 13.27 -15.23
CA ARG A 169 -9.28 12.19 -15.39
C ARG A 169 -9.40 11.39 -14.08
N LEU A 170 -10.60 11.36 -13.49
CA LEU A 170 -10.89 10.51 -12.34
C LEU A 170 -11.62 9.23 -12.77
N LEU A 171 -11.12 8.09 -12.34
CA LEU A 171 -11.74 6.77 -12.53
C LEU A 171 -11.96 6.12 -11.16
N VAL A 172 -13.21 5.99 -10.75
CA VAL A 172 -13.60 5.32 -9.51
C VAL A 172 -14.24 3.98 -9.84
N ASN A 173 -13.69 2.89 -9.29
CA ASN A 173 -14.15 1.52 -9.56
C ASN A 173 -14.41 1.25 -11.07
N PRO A 174 -13.44 1.46 -11.97
CA PRO A 174 -13.66 1.41 -13.41
C PRO A 174 -14.12 0.04 -13.93
N THR A 175 -13.95 -1.02 -13.15
CA THR A 175 -14.44 -2.36 -13.49
C THR A 175 -15.86 -2.62 -12.97
N GLY A 176 -16.47 -1.66 -12.29
CA GLY A 176 -17.80 -1.77 -11.71
C GLY A 176 -17.78 -2.06 -10.21
N ARG A 177 -18.81 -2.75 -9.72
CA ARG A 177 -19.00 -3.02 -8.29
C ARG A 177 -17.81 -3.70 -7.65
N PHE A 178 -17.44 -3.24 -6.44
CA PHE A 178 -16.41 -3.83 -5.61
C PHE A 178 -16.95 -4.12 -4.21
N GLU A 179 -17.90 -5.04 -4.12
CA GLU A 179 -18.53 -5.46 -2.87
C GLU A 179 -17.75 -6.56 -2.14
N VAL A 180 -17.15 -7.49 -2.91
CA VAL A 180 -16.34 -8.58 -2.38
C VAL A 180 -14.86 -8.23 -2.52
N GLY A 181 -14.15 -8.17 -1.43
CA GLY A 181 -12.73 -7.84 -1.37
C GLY A 181 -12.07 -8.32 -0.07
N GLY A 182 -10.84 -7.90 0.16
CA GLY A 182 -10.05 -8.35 1.30
C GLY A 182 -9.81 -9.86 1.27
N PRO A 183 -9.71 -10.53 2.42
CA PRO A 183 -9.41 -11.97 2.50
C PRO A 183 -10.41 -12.88 1.80
N MET A 184 -11.64 -12.41 1.56
CA MET A 184 -12.65 -13.16 0.81
C MET A 184 -12.48 -13.06 -0.70
N GLY A 185 -11.83 -12.00 -1.18
CA GLY A 185 -11.55 -11.79 -2.60
C GLY A 185 -10.22 -12.42 -3.01
N ASP A 186 -9.16 -12.08 -2.30
CA ASP A 186 -7.79 -12.49 -2.62
C ASP A 186 -6.92 -12.52 -1.36
N ALA A 187 -5.84 -13.30 -1.39
CA ALA A 187 -4.84 -13.37 -0.35
C ALA A 187 -3.54 -12.67 -0.78
N GLY A 188 -3.07 -11.72 0.03
CA GLY A 188 -1.79 -11.07 -0.17
C GLY A 188 -0.65 -11.81 0.52
N LEU A 189 0.57 -11.59 0.01
CA LEU A 189 1.81 -12.06 0.63
C LEU A 189 2.77 -10.89 0.81
N THR A 190 3.52 -10.92 1.91
CA THR A 190 4.62 -9.97 2.16
C THR A 190 5.67 -10.04 1.04
N GLY A 191 6.18 -8.89 0.61
CA GLY A 191 7.19 -8.79 -0.45
C GLY A 191 6.67 -8.96 -1.88
N ARG A 192 5.35 -9.11 -2.10
CA ARG A 192 4.75 -9.19 -3.44
C ARG A 192 4.13 -7.88 -3.94
N LYS A 193 4.20 -6.80 -3.17
CA LYS A 193 3.74 -5.45 -3.54
C LYS A 193 4.91 -4.55 -3.93
N ILE A 194 5.75 -5.03 -4.86
CA ILE A 194 7.05 -4.42 -5.20
C ILE A 194 6.95 -2.99 -5.72
N ILE A 195 5.88 -2.61 -6.40
CA ILE A 195 5.69 -1.23 -6.88
C ILE A 195 5.30 -0.30 -5.73
N LEU A 196 4.42 -0.77 -4.83
CA LEU A 196 4.02 -0.04 -3.63
C LEU A 196 5.18 0.09 -2.64
N ASP A 197 5.98 -0.96 -2.49
CA ASP A 197 7.08 -1.05 -1.52
C ASP A 197 8.34 -0.29 -1.95
N THR A 198 8.38 0.20 -3.20
CA THR A 198 9.55 0.87 -3.79
C THR A 198 9.19 2.28 -4.31
N TYR A 199 9.61 2.63 -5.50
CA TYR A 199 9.56 3.99 -6.04
C TYR A 199 8.51 4.16 -7.16
N GLY A 200 7.49 3.30 -7.21
CA GLY A 200 6.42 3.38 -8.20
C GLY A 200 6.87 3.12 -9.65
N GLY A 201 8.02 2.47 -9.83
CA GLY A 201 8.61 2.19 -11.15
C GLY A 201 9.56 3.28 -11.68
N MET A 202 9.80 4.36 -10.94
CA MET A 202 10.72 5.43 -11.35
C MET A 202 12.20 5.01 -11.26
N ALA A 203 12.57 4.15 -10.30
CA ALA A 203 13.90 3.54 -10.26
C ALA A 203 14.05 2.47 -11.36
N ARG A 204 15.00 2.64 -12.24
CA ARG A 204 15.27 1.76 -13.39
C ARG A 204 16.57 0.99 -13.19
#